data_50c7a99d18fe29d64e44e8734c2b5541
#
_entry.id   50c7a99d18fe29d64e44e8734c2b5541
#
_cell.length_a   1.000
_cell.length_b   1.000
_cell.length_c   1.000
_cell.angle_alpha   90.00
_cell.angle_beta   90.00
_cell.angle_gamma   90.00
#
_symmetry.space_group_name_H-M   'P 1'
#
loop_
_entity.id
_entity.type
_entity.pdbx_description
1 polymer ?
#
loop_
_entity_poly.entity_id
_entity_poly.type
_entity_poly.pdbx_seq_one_letter_code
_entity_poly.pdbx_strand_id
1 'polypeptide(L)'
;MASNLGSSNYRYQVGGSLPVNAPTYISRAADKLLYQSLLVGEYCYVLNSRQMGKSSLRIQTMNRLRSAGIVCAEIELSGIGSQQITPQQWYGGLIQELVSGFDLDIDLLAWLCDHAHLSPVKCLGEFISTVLLEQIQQRIVIFIDEIDSTLSLSFPADDFFALIRNCYEQRANKPQFRRLTFVLLGVATPSNLIQNKASAIPFNIGQAIDLEGFKLSECAPLIAGLTGFSPHPQAIIEEVLYWTRGRPFLTQKLCRMVANQLQKRSDLDVSVDEEKQLVKTLVKTQIIDHWESQDEPEHLRTIRDRLLYSEQSRALLLLYQQILAGKQLLANNELTQFELRLTGLVSKVGGELVVANPIYHNIFNQAWVDQQLSVQPSPAESVYRTSGVSDLWDRLIEDSN
;
A
#
# COMPACT_ATOMS: atom_id res chain seq x y z
N MET A 1 -15.94 -8.57 45.02
CA MET A 1 -16.21 -9.32 43.79
C MET A 1 -15.93 -8.38 42.60
N ALA A 2 -14.71 -8.33 42.14
CA ALA A 2 -14.35 -7.55 40.96
C ALA A 2 -14.64 -8.44 39.75
N SER A 3 -15.57 -7.97 38.93
CA SER A 3 -15.98 -8.61 37.70
C SER A 3 -14.78 -8.64 36.72
N ASN A 4 -14.32 -9.84 36.44
CA ASN A 4 -13.42 -10.18 35.35
C ASN A 4 -14.12 -9.86 34.00
N LEU A 5 -14.16 -8.61 33.61
CA LEU A 5 -14.65 -8.16 32.32
C LEU A 5 -13.51 -8.04 31.33
N GLY A 6 -13.28 -9.12 30.59
CA GLY A 6 -12.98 -9.02 29.17
C GLY A 6 -11.59 -8.70 28.71
N SER A 7 -10.58 -9.57 28.97
CA SER A 7 -9.29 -9.49 28.24
C SER A 7 -9.17 -10.47 27.04
N SER A 8 -10.20 -11.22 26.66
CA SER A 8 -10.05 -12.30 25.68
C SER A 8 -10.09 -11.87 24.20
N ASN A 9 -10.41 -10.61 23.86
CA ASN A 9 -10.56 -10.19 22.45
C ASN A 9 -9.71 -8.98 22.04
N TYR A 10 -8.90 -8.39 22.95
CA TYR A 10 -8.09 -7.22 22.61
C TYR A 10 -6.71 -7.65 22.14
N ARG A 11 -6.54 -7.74 20.83
CA ARG A 11 -5.28 -8.16 20.21
C ARG A 11 -4.74 -7.11 19.26
N TYR A 12 -3.51 -6.63 19.51
CA TYR A 12 -2.77 -5.85 18.52
C TYR A 12 -2.38 -6.75 17.35
N GLN A 13 -2.93 -6.47 16.18
CA GLN A 13 -2.71 -7.28 14.98
C GLN A 13 -1.51 -6.75 14.21
N VAL A 14 -0.56 -7.63 13.95
CA VAL A 14 0.65 -7.32 13.19
C VAL A 14 0.62 -8.08 11.88
N GLY A 15 0.53 -7.34 10.78
CA GLY A 15 0.36 -7.90 9.44
C GLY A 15 -1.09 -8.28 9.12
N GLY A 16 -1.38 -8.35 7.83
CA GLY A 16 -2.73 -8.57 7.31
C GLY A 16 -3.68 -7.40 7.54
N SER A 17 -4.90 -7.57 7.08
CA SER A 17 -5.97 -6.58 7.23
C SER A 17 -6.70 -6.74 8.55
N LEU A 18 -7.06 -5.64 9.19
CA LEU A 18 -7.89 -5.63 10.39
C LEU A 18 -9.35 -5.93 10.01
N PRO A 19 -10.02 -6.88 10.72
CA PRO A 19 -11.44 -7.14 10.52
C PRO A 19 -12.30 -5.93 10.91
N VAL A 20 -13.55 -5.92 10.46
CA VAL A 20 -14.50 -4.80 10.69
C VAL A 20 -14.60 -4.42 12.18
N ASN A 21 -14.64 -5.41 13.06
CA ASN A 21 -14.84 -5.21 14.50
C ASN A 21 -13.53 -5.23 15.29
N ALA A 22 -12.38 -4.98 14.66
CA ALA A 22 -11.10 -4.96 15.36
C ALA A 22 -11.05 -3.80 16.37
N PRO A 23 -10.89 -4.09 17.68
CA PRO A 23 -10.88 -3.04 18.71
C PRO A 23 -9.66 -2.12 18.61
N THR A 24 -8.62 -2.53 17.87
CA THR A 24 -7.39 -1.77 17.64
C THR A 24 -7.40 -0.98 16.35
N TYR A 25 -8.54 -0.94 15.62
CA TYR A 25 -8.65 -0.11 14.44
C TYR A 25 -8.67 1.38 14.79
N ILE A 26 -7.84 2.14 14.12
CA ILE A 26 -7.78 3.60 14.26
C ILE A 26 -8.41 4.25 13.02
N SER A 27 -9.50 4.97 13.22
CA SER A 27 -10.11 5.80 12.18
C SER A 27 -9.33 7.09 12.02
N ARG A 28 -8.83 7.35 10.83
CA ARG A 28 -8.03 8.53 10.45
C ARG A 28 -8.87 9.51 9.64
N ALA A 29 -8.31 10.70 9.39
CA ALA A 29 -8.92 11.67 8.48
C ALA A 29 -9.18 11.07 7.07
N ALA A 30 -8.28 10.19 6.59
CA ALA A 30 -8.43 9.49 5.33
C ALA A 30 -9.69 8.60 5.26
N ASP A 31 -10.07 7.96 6.37
CA ASP A 31 -11.30 7.14 6.44
C ASP A 31 -12.56 7.98 6.20
N LYS A 32 -12.59 9.16 6.80
CA LYS A 32 -13.71 10.09 6.64
C LYS A 32 -13.74 10.65 5.22
N LEU A 33 -12.60 11.07 4.70
CA LEU A 33 -12.47 11.65 3.36
C LEU A 33 -12.89 10.63 2.30
N LEU A 34 -12.32 9.42 2.31
CA LEU A 34 -12.66 8.37 1.36
C LEU A 34 -14.16 8.05 1.39
N TYR A 35 -14.73 7.86 2.58
CA TYR A 35 -16.14 7.56 2.71
C TYR A 35 -17.03 8.70 2.17
N GLN A 36 -16.70 9.97 2.45
CA GLN A 36 -17.47 11.12 1.98
C GLN A 36 -17.39 11.28 0.45
N SER A 37 -16.18 11.15 -0.14
CA SER A 37 -16.01 11.20 -1.60
C SER A 37 -16.79 10.10 -2.30
N LEU A 38 -16.80 8.89 -1.76
CA LEU A 38 -17.57 7.79 -2.34
C LEU A 38 -19.08 7.96 -2.19
N LEU A 39 -19.54 8.60 -1.12
CA LEU A 39 -20.97 8.95 -0.96
C LEU A 39 -21.45 9.93 -2.03
N VAL A 40 -20.62 10.80 -2.54
CA VAL A 40 -21.00 11.72 -3.64
C VAL A 40 -20.64 11.16 -5.04
N GLY A 41 -20.04 9.96 -5.08
CA GLY A 41 -19.72 9.25 -6.32
C GLY A 41 -18.41 9.72 -6.97
N GLU A 42 -17.51 10.32 -6.21
CA GLU A 42 -16.17 10.66 -6.70
C GLU A 42 -15.30 9.41 -6.80
N TYR A 43 -14.56 9.28 -7.90
CA TYR A 43 -13.51 8.27 -8.01
C TYR A 43 -12.39 8.61 -7.04
N CYS A 44 -11.80 7.59 -6.43
CA CYS A 44 -10.73 7.78 -5.46
C CYS A 44 -9.53 6.89 -5.77
N TYR A 45 -8.34 7.32 -5.33
CA TYR A 45 -7.18 6.46 -5.34
C TYR A 45 -6.36 6.61 -4.06
N VAL A 46 -5.84 5.48 -3.57
CA VAL A 46 -5.05 5.36 -2.35
C VAL A 46 -3.70 4.75 -2.71
N LEU A 47 -2.78 5.58 -3.17
CA LEU A 47 -1.43 5.17 -3.58
C LEU A 47 -0.44 5.49 -2.46
N ASN A 48 0.02 4.45 -1.78
CA ASN A 48 0.91 4.62 -0.62
C ASN A 48 1.82 3.40 -0.45
N SER A 49 2.90 3.55 0.32
CA SER A 49 3.80 2.46 0.65
C SER A 49 3.06 1.27 1.28
N ARG A 50 3.71 0.09 1.29
CA ARG A 50 3.16 -1.10 1.96
C ARG A 50 2.91 -0.85 3.44
N GLN A 51 1.98 -1.62 4.03
CA GLN A 51 1.70 -1.66 5.47
C GLN A 51 1.24 -0.32 6.09
N MET A 52 0.71 0.57 5.27
CA MET A 52 0.04 1.82 5.72
C MET A 52 -1.44 1.62 6.05
N GLY A 53 -1.95 0.40 5.97
CA GLY A 53 -3.32 0.05 6.34
C GLY A 53 -4.34 0.29 5.23
N LYS A 54 -3.94 0.26 3.94
CA LYS A 54 -4.85 0.40 2.78
C LYS A 54 -5.99 -0.60 2.81
N SER A 55 -5.69 -1.89 2.95
CA SER A 55 -6.71 -2.95 2.94
C SER A 55 -7.63 -2.88 4.16
N SER A 56 -7.12 -2.47 5.33
CA SER A 56 -8.00 -2.20 6.49
C SER A 56 -8.93 -1.02 6.25
N LEU A 57 -8.43 0.08 5.67
CA LEU A 57 -9.25 1.23 5.26
C LEU A 57 -10.34 0.80 4.29
N ARG A 58 -10.02 -0.01 3.28
CA ARG A 58 -10.96 -0.57 2.32
C ARG A 58 -12.07 -1.36 3.01
N ILE A 59 -11.72 -2.32 3.87
CA ILE A 59 -12.68 -3.17 4.61
C ILE A 59 -13.66 -2.31 5.43
N GLN A 60 -13.15 -1.34 6.18
CA GLN A 60 -13.98 -0.45 7.00
C GLN A 60 -14.89 0.44 6.13
N THR A 61 -14.35 0.97 5.03
CA THR A 61 -15.11 1.82 4.11
C THR A 61 -16.20 1.03 3.41
N MET A 62 -15.90 -0.18 2.91
CA MET A 62 -16.90 -1.07 2.29
C MET A 62 -18.04 -1.39 3.25
N ASN A 63 -17.72 -1.72 4.50
CA ASN A 63 -18.74 -2.01 5.51
C ASN A 63 -19.67 -0.81 5.77
N ARG A 64 -19.11 0.39 5.88
CA ARG A 64 -19.89 1.63 6.06
C ARG A 64 -20.74 1.96 4.84
N LEU A 65 -20.22 1.77 3.62
CA LEU A 65 -20.96 1.98 2.37
C LEU A 65 -22.11 1.00 2.22
N ARG A 66 -21.89 -0.29 2.54
CA ARG A 66 -22.95 -1.31 2.55
C ARG A 66 -24.06 -0.96 3.54
N SER A 67 -23.71 -0.46 4.72
CA SER A 67 -24.68 0.03 5.70
C SER A 67 -25.48 1.26 5.22
N ALA A 68 -24.92 2.01 4.25
CA ALA A 68 -25.59 3.14 3.58
C ALA A 68 -26.37 2.73 2.31
N GLY A 69 -26.52 1.42 2.03
CA GLY A 69 -27.26 0.90 0.88
C GLY A 69 -26.48 0.95 -0.44
N ILE A 70 -25.15 1.10 -0.39
CA ILE A 70 -24.28 1.08 -1.56
C ILE A 70 -23.71 -0.32 -1.72
N VAL A 71 -23.84 -0.90 -2.91
CA VAL A 71 -23.28 -2.22 -3.22
C VAL A 71 -21.79 -2.11 -3.52
N CYS A 72 -20.99 -2.98 -2.91
CA CYS A 72 -19.54 -2.91 -3.04
C CYS A 72 -18.96 -4.28 -3.37
N ALA A 73 -18.05 -4.31 -4.36
CA ALA A 73 -17.18 -5.46 -4.63
C ALA A 73 -15.72 -5.06 -4.52
N GLU A 74 -14.89 -6.06 -4.31
CA GLU A 74 -13.44 -5.98 -4.30
C GLU A 74 -12.89 -6.84 -5.42
N ILE A 75 -11.87 -6.31 -6.11
CA ILE A 75 -11.03 -7.04 -7.06
C ILE A 75 -9.60 -6.90 -6.59
N GLU A 76 -8.98 -8.00 -6.22
CA GLU A 76 -7.55 -8.06 -5.91
C GLU A 76 -6.79 -8.52 -7.15
N LEU A 77 -6.10 -7.59 -7.82
CA LEU A 77 -5.49 -7.88 -9.13
C LEU A 77 -4.38 -8.94 -9.06
N SER A 78 -3.67 -9.05 -7.94
CA SER A 78 -2.66 -10.10 -7.76
C SER A 78 -3.24 -11.52 -7.79
N GLY A 79 -4.50 -11.69 -7.39
CA GLY A 79 -5.21 -12.97 -7.41
C GLY A 79 -5.57 -13.46 -8.83
N ILE A 80 -5.66 -12.55 -9.80
CA ILE A 80 -5.93 -12.90 -11.21
C ILE A 80 -4.69 -13.52 -11.88
N GLY A 81 -3.50 -13.17 -11.38
CA GLY A 81 -2.22 -13.55 -11.95
C GLY A 81 -1.65 -12.51 -12.92
N SER A 82 -0.32 -12.54 -13.07
CA SER A 82 0.40 -11.58 -13.91
C SER A 82 1.42 -12.22 -14.83
N GLN A 83 1.96 -13.40 -14.47
CA GLN A 83 2.95 -14.10 -15.27
C GLN A 83 2.29 -15.08 -16.24
N GLN A 84 2.71 -15.03 -17.52
CA GLN A 84 2.22 -15.93 -18.58
C GLN A 84 0.70 -15.92 -18.80
N ILE A 85 0.00 -14.87 -18.39
CA ILE A 85 -1.42 -14.67 -18.61
C ILE A 85 -1.65 -13.87 -19.91
N THR A 86 -2.63 -14.28 -20.73
CA THR A 86 -3.03 -13.52 -21.91
C THR A 86 -3.97 -12.37 -21.54
N PRO A 87 -4.09 -11.31 -22.37
CA PRO A 87 -5.10 -10.26 -22.15
C PRO A 87 -6.51 -10.83 -21.98
N GLN A 88 -6.91 -11.81 -22.80
CA GLN A 88 -8.23 -12.44 -22.72
C GLN A 88 -8.47 -13.09 -21.36
N GLN A 89 -7.49 -13.84 -20.86
CA GLN A 89 -7.58 -14.48 -19.55
C GLN A 89 -7.63 -13.45 -18.42
N TRP A 90 -6.82 -12.41 -18.50
CA TRP A 90 -6.77 -11.37 -17.47
C TRP A 90 -8.08 -10.57 -17.38
N TYR A 91 -8.61 -10.10 -18.52
CA TYR A 91 -9.90 -9.39 -18.54
C TYR A 91 -11.07 -10.32 -18.23
N GLY A 92 -11.01 -11.60 -18.63
CA GLY A 92 -11.97 -12.63 -18.21
C GLY A 92 -11.97 -12.84 -16.70
N GLY A 93 -10.78 -12.85 -16.08
CA GLY A 93 -10.64 -12.90 -14.63
C GLY A 93 -11.27 -11.69 -13.92
N LEU A 94 -11.08 -10.48 -14.45
CA LEU A 94 -11.76 -9.27 -13.92
C LEU A 94 -13.29 -9.42 -13.96
N ILE A 95 -13.84 -9.93 -15.07
CA ILE A 95 -15.27 -10.14 -15.20
C ILE A 95 -15.75 -11.21 -14.19
N GLN A 96 -14.99 -12.30 -14.03
CA GLN A 96 -15.29 -13.35 -13.04
C GLN A 96 -15.33 -12.80 -11.61
N GLU A 97 -14.38 -11.95 -11.25
CA GLU A 97 -14.35 -11.27 -9.93
C GLU A 97 -15.56 -10.35 -9.74
N LEU A 98 -16.00 -9.65 -10.79
CA LEU A 98 -17.22 -8.83 -10.73
C LEU A 98 -18.49 -9.68 -10.58
N VAL A 99 -18.59 -10.79 -11.32
CA VAL A 99 -19.73 -11.72 -11.19
C VAL A 99 -19.81 -12.25 -9.77
N SER A 100 -18.69 -12.75 -9.23
CA SER A 100 -18.64 -13.31 -7.89
C SER A 100 -18.84 -12.26 -6.79
N GLY A 101 -18.21 -11.09 -6.94
CA GLY A 101 -18.24 -10.01 -5.95
C GLY A 101 -19.61 -9.34 -5.78
N PHE A 102 -20.42 -9.36 -6.84
CA PHE A 102 -21.77 -8.80 -6.85
C PHE A 102 -22.89 -9.86 -6.87
N ASP A 103 -22.54 -11.15 -6.87
CA ASP A 103 -23.49 -12.27 -6.95
C ASP A 103 -24.44 -12.12 -8.14
N LEU A 104 -23.88 -11.86 -9.34
CA LEU A 104 -24.67 -11.64 -10.54
C LEU A 104 -25.20 -12.96 -11.12
N ASP A 105 -26.47 -12.95 -11.52
CA ASP A 105 -27.12 -14.09 -12.16
C ASP A 105 -26.84 -14.10 -13.67
N ILE A 106 -25.80 -14.83 -14.09
CA ILE A 106 -25.38 -14.93 -15.48
C ILE A 106 -24.64 -16.25 -15.75
N ASP A 107 -24.90 -16.86 -16.90
CA ASP A 107 -24.02 -17.88 -17.48
C ASP A 107 -22.79 -17.17 -18.10
N LEU A 108 -21.76 -17.01 -17.27
CA LEU A 108 -20.56 -16.28 -17.67
C LEU A 108 -19.87 -16.94 -18.87
N LEU A 109 -19.84 -18.27 -18.95
CA LEU A 109 -19.16 -18.97 -20.04
C LEU A 109 -19.88 -18.72 -21.36
N ALA A 110 -21.20 -18.88 -21.40
CA ALA A 110 -22.01 -18.56 -22.58
C ALA A 110 -21.85 -17.08 -22.97
N TRP A 111 -21.91 -16.16 -22.00
CA TRP A 111 -21.75 -14.74 -22.27
C TRP A 111 -20.38 -14.40 -22.87
N LEU A 112 -19.28 -14.95 -22.34
CA LEU A 112 -17.92 -14.74 -22.89
C LEU A 112 -17.76 -15.32 -24.29
N CYS A 113 -18.38 -16.48 -24.60
CA CYS A 113 -18.37 -17.07 -25.94
C CYS A 113 -19.08 -16.16 -26.96
N ASP A 114 -20.24 -15.61 -26.61
CA ASP A 114 -21.00 -14.72 -27.47
C ASP A 114 -20.25 -13.40 -27.77
N HIS A 115 -19.40 -12.96 -26.83
CA HIS A 115 -18.62 -11.72 -26.92
C HIS A 115 -17.16 -11.94 -27.32
N ALA A 116 -16.77 -13.17 -27.72
CA ALA A 116 -15.39 -13.52 -28.07
C ALA A 116 -14.84 -12.73 -29.29
N HIS A 117 -15.72 -12.13 -30.11
CA HIS A 117 -15.36 -11.27 -31.23
C HIS A 117 -14.88 -9.87 -30.81
N LEU A 118 -15.09 -9.45 -29.55
CA LEU A 118 -14.67 -8.16 -29.03
C LEU A 118 -13.21 -8.21 -28.54
N SER A 119 -12.54 -7.04 -28.55
CA SER A 119 -11.26 -6.92 -27.85
C SER A 119 -11.47 -7.11 -26.34
N PRO A 120 -10.47 -7.61 -25.60
CA PRO A 120 -10.63 -7.91 -24.16
C PRO A 120 -11.13 -6.72 -23.32
N VAL A 121 -10.58 -5.53 -23.54
CA VAL A 121 -11.03 -4.31 -22.85
C VAL A 121 -12.47 -3.92 -23.24
N LYS A 122 -12.85 -4.13 -24.52
CA LYS A 122 -14.20 -3.84 -24.98
C LYS A 122 -15.20 -4.83 -24.38
N CYS A 123 -14.80 -6.10 -24.23
CA CYS A 123 -15.60 -7.11 -23.58
C CYS A 123 -15.91 -6.73 -22.11
N LEU A 124 -14.91 -6.29 -21.33
CA LEU A 124 -15.14 -5.79 -19.97
C LEU A 124 -16.05 -4.55 -19.94
N GLY A 125 -15.87 -3.61 -20.88
CA GLY A 125 -16.73 -2.41 -20.99
C GLY A 125 -18.17 -2.76 -21.31
N GLU A 126 -18.40 -3.73 -22.19
CA GLU A 126 -19.74 -4.24 -22.53
C GLU A 126 -20.37 -4.96 -21.32
N PHE A 127 -19.60 -5.81 -20.62
CA PHE A 127 -20.07 -6.43 -19.40
C PHE A 127 -20.55 -5.43 -18.35
N ILE A 128 -19.77 -4.38 -18.12
CA ILE A 128 -20.15 -3.32 -17.17
C ILE A 128 -21.46 -2.65 -17.60
N SER A 129 -21.64 -2.36 -18.88
CA SER A 129 -22.79 -1.59 -19.37
C SER A 129 -24.06 -2.41 -19.48
N THR A 130 -23.97 -3.68 -19.92
CA THR A 130 -25.15 -4.50 -20.28
C THR A 130 -25.48 -5.56 -19.24
N VAL A 131 -24.57 -5.88 -18.33
CA VAL A 131 -24.81 -6.86 -17.27
C VAL A 131 -24.80 -6.19 -15.91
N LEU A 132 -23.66 -5.63 -15.51
CA LEU A 132 -23.50 -5.07 -14.17
C LEU A 132 -24.49 -3.93 -13.88
N LEU A 133 -24.56 -2.92 -14.76
CA LEU A 133 -25.40 -1.75 -14.58
C LEU A 133 -26.90 -2.02 -14.87
N GLU A 134 -27.23 -3.11 -15.59
CA GLU A 134 -28.63 -3.54 -15.78
C GLU A 134 -29.16 -4.34 -14.58
N GLN A 135 -28.35 -5.22 -14.01
CA GLN A 135 -28.79 -6.04 -12.85
C GLN A 135 -28.80 -5.26 -11.55
N ILE A 136 -27.85 -4.32 -11.35
CA ILE A 136 -27.75 -3.55 -10.10
C ILE A 136 -28.27 -2.13 -10.31
N GLN A 137 -29.39 -1.81 -9.66
CA GLN A 137 -30.00 -0.48 -9.72
C GLN A 137 -29.48 0.46 -8.61
N GLN A 138 -28.86 -0.07 -7.56
CA GLN A 138 -28.23 0.68 -6.50
C GLN A 138 -26.94 1.34 -6.97
N ARG A 139 -26.38 2.20 -6.13
CA ARG A 139 -25.03 2.73 -6.34
C ARG A 139 -24.00 1.63 -6.11
N ILE A 140 -22.99 1.61 -6.98
CA ILE A 140 -21.95 0.59 -7.03
C ILE A 140 -20.61 1.25 -6.74
N VAL A 141 -19.82 0.64 -5.85
CA VAL A 141 -18.42 0.99 -5.66
C VAL A 141 -17.55 -0.25 -5.86
N ILE A 142 -16.63 -0.18 -6.83
CA ILE A 142 -15.67 -1.24 -7.11
C ILE A 142 -14.32 -0.82 -6.54
N PHE A 143 -13.81 -1.60 -5.59
CA PHE A 143 -12.48 -1.45 -5.03
C PHE A 143 -11.52 -2.36 -5.80
N ILE A 144 -10.50 -1.76 -6.43
CA ILE A 144 -9.45 -2.47 -7.16
C ILE A 144 -8.18 -2.34 -6.34
N ASP A 145 -7.77 -3.45 -5.70
CA ASP A 145 -6.59 -3.48 -4.83
C ASP A 145 -5.38 -4.07 -5.58
N GLU A 146 -4.20 -3.75 -5.10
CA GLU A 146 -2.91 -4.16 -5.66
C GLU A 146 -2.75 -3.81 -7.15
N ILE A 147 -3.15 -2.57 -7.51
CA ILE A 147 -3.05 -2.11 -8.92
C ILE A 147 -1.62 -2.12 -9.45
N ASP A 148 -0.63 -2.11 -8.58
CA ASP A 148 0.79 -2.25 -8.93
C ASP A 148 1.12 -3.63 -9.53
N SER A 149 0.30 -4.66 -9.35
CA SER A 149 0.45 -5.96 -10.03
C SER A 149 0.35 -5.84 -11.56
N THR A 150 -0.31 -4.81 -12.08
CA THR A 150 -0.37 -4.52 -13.52
C THR A 150 1.00 -4.24 -14.13
N LEU A 151 1.97 -3.79 -13.33
CA LEU A 151 3.36 -3.56 -13.79
C LEU A 151 4.10 -4.86 -14.14
N SER A 152 3.61 -6.01 -13.66
CA SER A 152 4.18 -7.33 -13.95
C SER A 152 3.51 -8.04 -15.12
N LEU A 153 2.52 -7.41 -15.77
CA LEU A 153 1.87 -7.97 -16.96
C LEU A 153 2.81 -7.93 -18.17
N SER A 154 2.73 -8.94 -19.02
CA SER A 154 3.46 -9.00 -20.29
C SER A 154 2.88 -8.09 -21.39
N PHE A 155 1.78 -7.39 -21.10
CA PHE A 155 1.09 -6.45 -22.00
C PHE A 155 0.75 -5.16 -21.25
N PRO A 156 0.59 -4.01 -21.97
CA PRO A 156 0.26 -2.74 -21.34
C PRO A 156 -1.12 -2.75 -20.69
N ALA A 157 -1.22 -2.20 -19.47
CA ALA A 157 -2.50 -2.01 -18.79
C ALA A 157 -3.17 -0.66 -19.08
N ASP A 158 -2.63 0.13 -20.01
CA ASP A 158 -3.15 1.47 -20.37
C ASP A 158 -4.62 1.44 -20.76
N ASP A 159 -5.04 0.42 -21.53
CA ASP A 159 -6.43 0.26 -21.96
C ASP A 159 -7.39 0.01 -20.78
N PHE A 160 -6.94 -0.70 -19.75
CA PHE A 160 -7.71 -0.90 -18.53
C PHE A 160 -7.94 0.43 -17.78
N PHE A 161 -6.91 1.23 -17.62
CA PHE A 161 -7.05 2.55 -17.01
C PHE A 161 -7.87 3.52 -17.87
N ALA A 162 -7.74 3.43 -19.20
CA ALA A 162 -8.56 4.19 -20.12
C ALA A 162 -10.05 3.80 -20.05
N LEU A 163 -10.37 2.51 -19.86
CA LEU A 163 -11.74 2.04 -19.64
C LEU A 163 -12.34 2.63 -18.35
N ILE A 164 -11.59 2.62 -17.24
CA ILE A 164 -12.04 3.22 -15.96
C ILE A 164 -12.37 4.70 -16.17
N ARG A 165 -11.50 5.44 -16.87
CA ARG A 165 -11.76 6.83 -17.23
C ARG A 165 -12.99 6.97 -18.12
N ASN A 166 -13.14 6.14 -19.15
CA ASN A 166 -14.30 6.16 -20.03
C ASN A 166 -15.61 5.96 -19.24
N CYS A 167 -15.63 5.06 -18.26
CA CYS A 167 -16.80 4.89 -17.38
C CYS A 167 -17.18 6.20 -16.64
N TYR A 168 -16.20 7.00 -16.26
CA TYR A 168 -16.46 8.32 -15.67
C TYR A 168 -17.03 9.30 -16.70
N GLU A 169 -16.44 9.38 -17.88
CA GLU A 169 -16.86 10.28 -18.97
C GLU A 169 -18.28 9.94 -19.48
N GLN A 170 -18.63 8.64 -19.52
CA GLN A 170 -19.98 8.18 -19.88
C GLN A 170 -21.08 8.70 -18.96
N ARG A 171 -20.77 9.16 -17.74
CA ARG A 171 -21.75 9.75 -16.79
C ARG A 171 -22.48 10.96 -17.36
N ALA A 172 -21.89 11.67 -18.29
CA ALA A 172 -22.49 12.82 -18.94
C ALA A 172 -23.64 12.41 -19.86
N ASN A 173 -23.48 11.31 -20.61
CA ASN A 173 -24.41 10.89 -21.66
C ASN A 173 -25.28 9.69 -21.28
N LYS A 174 -24.84 8.87 -20.34
CA LYS A 174 -25.51 7.65 -19.87
C LYS A 174 -25.74 7.70 -18.37
N PRO A 175 -26.95 8.05 -17.91
CA PRO A 175 -27.23 8.24 -16.47
C PRO A 175 -26.90 7.04 -15.58
N GLN A 176 -26.98 5.81 -16.10
CA GLN A 176 -26.65 4.60 -15.36
C GLN A 176 -25.19 4.58 -14.87
N PHE A 177 -24.24 5.17 -15.61
CA PHE A 177 -22.85 5.26 -15.19
C PHE A 177 -22.63 6.19 -13.98
N ARG A 178 -23.59 7.07 -13.63
CA ARG A 178 -23.52 7.88 -12.40
C ARG A 178 -23.58 7.04 -11.14
N ARG A 179 -24.10 5.81 -11.25
CA ARG A 179 -24.16 4.86 -10.13
C ARG A 179 -22.84 4.15 -9.88
N LEU A 180 -21.91 4.14 -10.87
CA LEU A 180 -20.64 3.41 -10.83
C LEU A 180 -19.51 4.30 -10.35
N THR A 181 -18.76 3.82 -9.37
CA THR A 181 -17.59 4.49 -8.81
C THR A 181 -16.44 3.49 -8.64
N PHE A 182 -15.21 3.91 -8.93
CA PHE A 182 -14.01 3.10 -8.74
C PHE A 182 -13.12 3.69 -7.64
N VAL A 183 -12.50 2.79 -6.87
CA VAL A 183 -11.43 3.10 -5.91
C VAL A 183 -10.21 2.27 -6.27
N LEU A 184 -9.09 2.92 -6.56
CA LEU A 184 -7.83 2.26 -6.91
C LEU A 184 -6.88 2.28 -5.71
N LEU A 185 -6.41 1.11 -5.28
CA LEU A 185 -5.46 0.98 -4.17
C LEU A 185 -4.18 0.28 -4.65
N GLY A 186 -3.03 0.74 -4.17
CA GLY A 186 -1.76 0.08 -4.54
C GLY A 186 -0.53 0.80 -4.06
N VAL A 187 0.61 0.30 -4.54
CA VAL A 187 1.96 0.79 -4.21
C VAL A 187 2.66 1.19 -5.51
N ALA A 188 2.08 2.12 -6.22
CA ALA A 188 2.59 2.62 -7.50
C ALA A 188 2.43 4.14 -7.60
N THR A 189 3.08 4.72 -8.60
CA THR A 189 2.80 6.09 -9.01
C THR A 189 1.79 6.08 -10.16
N PRO A 190 0.96 7.11 -10.31
CA PRO A 190 0.18 7.28 -11.53
C PRO A 190 1.03 7.19 -12.81
N SER A 191 2.24 7.73 -12.78
CA SER A 191 3.18 7.74 -13.92
C SER A 191 3.82 6.38 -14.21
N ASN A 192 3.93 5.49 -13.22
CA ASN A 192 4.45 4.14 -13.45
C ASN A 192 3.38 3.20 -14.02
N LEU A 193 2.12 3.41 -13.64
CA LEU A 193 1.00 2.57 -14.07
C LEU A 193 0.66 2.74 -15.55
N ILE A 194 1.05 3.87 -16.16
CA ILE A 194 0.72 4.21 -17.53
C ILE A 194 2.00 4.31 -18.36
N GLN A 195 2.15 3.40 -19.32
CA GLN A 195 3.33 3.35 -20.18
C GLN A 195 3.24 4.42 -21.28
N ASN A 196 2.07 4.65 -21.85
CA ASN A 196 1.85 5.67 -22.88
C ASN A 196 1.48 7.01 -22.24
N LYS A 197 2.46 7.90 -22.08
CA LYS A 197 2.28 9.24 -21.47
C LYS A 197 1.27 10.14 -22.22
N ALA A 198 0.91 9.81 -23.46
CA ALA A 198 -0.14 10.48 -24.23
C ALA A 198 -1.55 9.95 -23.89
N SER A 199 -1.65 8.81 -23.21
CA SER A 199 -2.93 8.24 -22.82
C SER A 199 -3.55 9.00 -21.67
N ALA A 200 -4.86 9.15 -21.73
CA ALA A 200 -5.64 9.86 -20.73
C ALA A 200 -5.60 9.16 -19.37
N ILE A 201 -4.99 9.79 -18.38
CA ILE A 201 -4.74 9.25 -17.04
C ILE A 201 -6.03 9.30 -16.21
N PRO A 202 -6.54 8.18 -15.63
CA PRO A 202 -7.72 8.21 -14.76
C PRO A 202 -7.49 8.99 -13.45
N PHE A 203 -6.22 9.19 -13.06
CA PHE A 203 -5.84 9.86 -11.82
C PHE A 203 -6.10 11.37 -11.80
N ASN A 204 -6.37 12.01 -12.94
CA ASN A 204 -6.75 13.43 -13.01
C ASN A 204 -8.24 13.68 -12.80
N ILE A 205 -9.06 12.62 -12.77
CA ILE A 205 -10.51 12.70 -12.49
C ILE A 205 -10.87 12.17 -11.11
N GLY A 206 -9.89 11.65 -10.34
CA GLY A 206 -10.10 11.04 -9.03
C GLY A 206 -9.52 11.87 -7.89
N GLN A 207 -10.13 11.72 -6.70
CA GLN A 207 -9.63 12.28 -5.46
C GLN A 207 -8.49 11.43 -4.90
N ALA A 208 -7.32 12.03 -4.69
CA ALA A 208 -6.22 11.40 -3.97
C ALA A 208 -6.56 11.30 -2.47
N ILE A 209 -6.38 10.14 -1.89
CA ILE A 209 -6.55 9.89 -0.46
C ILE A 209 -5.18 9.55 0.13
N ASP A 210 -4.61 10.48 0.87
CA ASP A 210 -3.31 10.30 1.50
C ASP A 210 -3.47 9.60 2.86
N LEU A 211 -2.71 8.52 3.07
CA LEU A 211 -2.63 7.82 4.34
C LEU A 211 -1.44 8.32 5.15
N GLU A 212 -1.73 9.13 6.15
CA GLU A 212 -0.75 9.54 7.15
C GLU A 212 -0.58 8.49 8.26
N GLY A 213 0.51 8.59 9.03
CA GLY A 213 0.69 7.85 10.27
C GLY A 213 -0.36 8.23 11.32
N PHE A 214 -0.59 7.35 12.29
CA PHE A 214 -1.50 7.61 13.41
C PHE A 214 -1.05 8.81 14.23
N LYS A 215 -1.99 9.65 14.62
CA LYS A 215 -1.78 10.78 15.53
C LYS A 215 -2.21 10.38 16.95
N LEU A 216 -1.57 10.94 17.98
CA LEU A 216 -1.91 10.61 19.37
C LEU A 216 -3.40 10.80 19.67
N SER A 217 -4.01 11.85 19.12
CA SER A 217 -5.44 12.13 19.26
C SER A 217 -6.37 11.05 18.68
N GLU A 218 -5.85 10.21 17.81
CA GLU A 218 -6.59 9.10 17.16
C GLU A 218 -6.36 7.77 17.88
N CYS A 219 -5.35 7.68 18.78
CA CYS A 219 -4.86 6.43 19.35
C CYS A 219 -5.65 5.93 20.57
N ALA A 220 -6.81 6.51 20.91
CA ALA A 220 -7.65 6.00 21.99
C ALA A 220 -7.89 4.47 21.93
N PRO A 221 -8.11 3.86 20.74
CA PRO A 221 -8.20 2.40 20.64
C PRO A 221 -6.94 1.67 21.09
N LEU A 222 -5.73 2.16 20.79
CA LEU A 222 -4.49 1.51 21.22
C LEU A 222 -4.22 1.70 22.72
N ILE A 223 -4.53 2.89 23.25
CA ILE A 223 -4.41 3.19 24.68
C ILE A 223 -5.29 2.24 25.48
N ALA A 224 -6.54 2.02 25.06
CA ALA A 224 -7.48 1.14 25.73
C ALA A 224 -6.95 -0.30 25.92
N GLY A 225 -6.18 -0.80 24.95
CA GLY A 225 -5.57 -2.15 25.03
C GLY A 225 -4.45 -2.29 26.06
N LEU A 226 -3.93 -1.19 26.60
CA LEU A 226 -2.88 -1.17 27.63
C LEU A 226 -3.41 -0.80 29.02
N THR A 227 -4.65 -0.29 29.12
CA THR A 227 -5.22 0.27 30.36
C THR A 227 -5.25 -0.74 31.52
N GLY A 228 -5.37 -2.05 31.24
CA GLY A 228 -5.35 -3.09 32.27
C GLY A 228 -3.95 -3.56 32.70
N PHE A 229 -2.89 -3.09 32.03
CA PHE A 229 -1.53 -3.59 32.19
C PHE A 229 -0.53 -2.50 32.58
N SER A 230 -0.91 -1.23 32.47
CA SER A 230 -0.05 -0.08 32.74
C SER A 230 -0.84 1.03 33.46
N PRO A 231 -0.23 1.71 34.44
CA PRO A 231 -0.79 2.95 35.02
C PRO A 231 -0.66 4.15 34.07
N HIS A 232 0.25 4.10 33.08
CA HIS A 232 0.52 5.21 32.16
C HIS A 232 0.41 4.83 30.68
N PRO A 233 -0.70 4.23 30.22
CA PRO A 233 -0.83 3.70 28.86
C PRO A 233 -0.68 4.78 27.78
N GLN A 234 -1.06 6.03 28.06
CA GLN A 234 -0.87 7.14 27.14
C GLN A 234 0.61 7.46 26.91
N ALA A 235 1.43 7.48 27.97
CA ALA A 235 2.87 7.75 27.88
C ALA A 235 3.61 6.68 27.07
N ILE A 236 3.15 5.41 27.19
CA ILE A 236 3.63 4.32 26.35
C ILE A 236 3.31 4.58 24.87
N ILE A 237 2.06 4.94 24.56
CA ILE A 237 1.66 5.21 23.16
C ILE A 237 2.38 6.45 22.61
N GLU A 238 2.62 7.49 23.39
CA GLU A 238 3.44 8.63 22.98
C GLU A 238 4.86 8.19 22.58
N GLU A 239 5.51 7.35 23.38
CA GLU A 239 6.84 6.82 23.06
C GLU A 239 6.82 5.88 21.85
N VAL A 240 5.79 5.04 21.71
CA VAL A 240 5.58 4.20 20.52
C VAL A 240 5.45 5.06 19.26
N LEU A 241 4.65 6.12 19.31
CA LEU A 241 4.47 7.06 18.19
C LEU A 241 5.74 7.85 17.88
N TYR A 242 6.53 8.18 18.88
CA TYR A 242 7.86 8.80 18.66
C TYR A 242 8.72 7.91 17.76
N TRP A 243 8.84 6.62 18.09
CA TRP A 243 9.66 5.67 17.34
C TRP A 243 9.11 5.29 15.97
N THR A 244 7.80 5.17 15.84
CA THR A 244 7.14 4.66 14.62
C THR A 244 6.62 5.76 13.71
N ARG A 245 6.54 7.02 14.21
CA ARG A 245 5.83 8.12 13.56
C ARG A 245 4.40 7.72 13.14
N GLY A 246 3.78 6.86 13.95
CA GLY A 246 2.42 6.39 13.73
C GLY A 246 2.23 5.44 12.55
N ARG A 247 3.30 4.88 11.97
CA ARG A 247 3.16 3.89 10.89
C ARG A 247 2.39 2.67 11.39
N PRO A 248 1.24 2.33 10.78
CA PRO A 248 0.31 1.36 11.34
C PRO A 248 0.94 0.02 11.72
N PHE A 249 1.71 -0.57 10.82
CA PHE A 249 2.37 -1.85 11.05
C PHE A 249 3.33 -1.80 12.24
N LEU A 250 4.27 -0.84 12.24
CA LEU A 250 5.25 -0.70 13.31
C LEU A 250 4.59 -0.36 14.65
N THR A 251 3.57 0.50 14.63
CA THR A 251 2.83 0.90 15.83
C THR A 251 2.12 -0.30 16.44
N GLN A 252 1.38 -1.09 15.65
CA GLN A 252 0.72 -2.31 16.12
C GLN A 252 1.75 -3.36 16.60
N LYS A 253 2.87 -3.53 15.87
CA LYS A 253 3.96 -4.46 16.26
C LYS A 253 4.53 -4.07 17.62
N LEU A 254 4.88 -2.81 17.81
CA LEU A 254 5.47 -2.33 19.06
C LEU A 254 4.46 -2.36 20.21
N CYS A 255 3.20 -1.98 20.00
CA CYS A 255 2.14 -2.13 20.99
C CYS A 255 1.95 -3.58 21.43
N ARG A 256 1.98 -4.55 20.50
CA ARG A 256 1.90 -5.97 20.83
C ARG A 256 3.09 -6.43 21.69
N MET A 257 4.31 -5.99 21.32
CA MET A 257 5.52 -6.33 22.07
C MET A 257 5.46 -5.77 23.50
N VAL A 258 5.04 -4.51 23.65
CA VAL A 258 4.86 -3.87 24.95
C VAL A 258 3.80 -4.60 25.78
N ALA A 259 2.62 -4.86 25.21
CA ALA A 259 1.54 -5.57 25.90
C ALA A 259 2.01 -6.95 26.40
N ASN A 260 2.74 -7.70 25.56
CA ASN A 260 3.30 -9.01 25.94
C ASN A 260 4.30 -8.94 27.11
N GLN A 261 5.05 -7.84 27.25
CA GLN A 261 5.98 -7.64 28.37
C GLN A 261 5.24 -7.20 29.62
N LEU A 262 4.28 -6.29 29.50
CA LEU A 262 3.48 -5.81 30.61
C LEU A 262 2.64 -6.94 31.25
N GLN A 263 2.10 -7.85 30.44
CA GLN A 263 1.37 -9.02 30.94
C GLN A 263 2.20 -9.96 31.82
N LYS A 264 3.54 -9.92 31.70
CA LYS A 264 4.45 -10.73 32.51
C LYS A 264 4.85 -10.04 33.81
N ARG A 265 4.51 -8.76 33.99
CA ARG A 265 4.81 -8.00 35.20
C ARG A 265 3.77 -8.27 36.26
N SER A 266 4.22 -8.40 37.50
CA SER A 266 3.38 -8.48 38.69
C SER A 266 3.28 -7.14 39.43
N ASP A 267 4.17 -6.21 39.13
CA ASP A 267 4.23 -4.90 39.78
C ASP A 267 3.67 -3.81 38.86
N LEU A 268 2.71 -3.05 39.37
CA LEU A 268 2.08 -1.91 38.69
C LEU A 268 2.57 -0.56 39.27
N ASP A 269 3.42 -0.56 40.29
CA ASP A 269 4.02 0.67 40.84
C ASP A 269 5.25 1.06 40.00
N VAL A 270 5.01 1.56 38.81
CA VAL A 270 6.04 1.86 37.81
C VAL A 270 5.92 3.33 37.39
N SER A 271 7.03 4.01 37.31
CA SER A 271 7.06 5.40 36.83
C SER A 271 6.86 5.51 35.31
N VAL A 272 6.44 6.69 34.86
CA VAL A 272 6.33 7.02 33.42
C VAL A 272 7.66 6.79 32.69
N ASP A 273 8.78 7.14 33.32
CA ASP A 273 10.10 7.02 32.68
C ASP A 273 10.52 5.56 32.50
N GLU A 274 10.19 4.68 33.44
CA GLU A 274 10.43 3.24 33.32
C GLU A 274 9.61 2.63 32.19
N GLU A 275 8.37 3.05 32.03
CA GLU A 275 7.52 2.57 30.91
C GLU A 275 8.02 3.07 29.55
N LYS A 276 8.45 4.32 29.44
CA LYS A 276 9.12 4.84 28.23
C LYS A 276 10.44 4.11 27.97
N GLN A 277 11.21 3.81 29.01
CA GLN A 277 12.46 3.05 28.89
C GLN A 277 12.22 1.61 28.42
N LEU A 278 11.12 0.98 28.85
CA LEU A 278 10.71 -0.33 28.33
C LEU A 278 10.52 -0.28 26.81
N VAL A 279 9.78 0.72 26.28
CA VAL A 279 9.57 0.87 24.84
C VAL A 279 10.90 1.04 24.11
N LYS A 280 11.79 1.91 24.59
CA LYS A 280 13.13 2.13 24.02
C LYS A 280 13.95 0.84 23.97
N THR A 281 13.93 0.08 25.05
CA THR A 281 14.65 -1.20 25.16
C THR A 281 14.11 -2.20 24.14
N LEU A 282 12.79 -2.34 24.01
CA LEU A 282 12.16 -3.24 23.04
C LEU A 282 12.50 -2.83 21.59
N VAL A 283 12.45 -1.54 21.28
CA VAL A 283 12.84 -1.04 19.96
C VAL A 283 14.29 -1.40 19.66
N LYS A 284 15.21 -1.14 20.60
CA LYS A 284 16.62 -1.42 20.40
C LYS A 284 16.88 -2.91 20.22
N THR A 285 16.44 -3.74 21.18
CA THR A 285 16.82 -5.17 21.26
C THR A 285 16.03 -6.09 20.34
N GLN A 286 14.77 -5.72 19.99
CA GLN A 286 13.88 -6.60 19.22
C GLN A 286 13.48 -6.05 17.85
N ILE A 287 13.88 -4.82 17.51
CA ILE A 287 13.60 -4.27 16.18
C ILE A 287 14.88 -3.81 15.48
N ILE A 288 15.81 -3.10 16.18
CA ILE A 288 17.01 -2.54 15.57
C ILE A 288 18.16 -3.53 15.57
N ASP A 289 18.49 -4.07 16.76
CA ASP A 289 19.60 -5.02 16.89
C ASP A 289 19.23 -6.31 16.13
N HIS A 290 20.12 -6.78 15.26
CA HIS A 290 19.92 -7.99 14.45
C HIS A 290 18.62 -7.98 13.62
N TRP A 291 18.20 -6.81 13.13
CA TRP A 291 16.93 -6.60 12.44
C TRP A 291 16.70 -7.57 11.27
N GLU A 292 17.74 -7.96 10.52
CA GLU A 292 17.60 -8.87 9.38
C GLU A 292 17.09 -10.26 9.77
N SER A 293 17.46 -10.75 10.97
CA SER A 293 17.01 -12.06 11.49
C SER A 293 15.72 -11.99 12.31
N GLN A 294 15.31 -10.80 12.76
CA GLN A 294 14.15 -10.60 13.65
C GLN A 294 12.97 -9.90 12.94
N ASP A 295 13.07 -9.64 11.64
CA ASP A 295 12.03 -8.91 10.88
C ASP A 295 10.84 -9.82 10.54
N GLU A 296 10.10 -10.23 11.55
CA GLU A 296 8.90 -11.05 11.40
C GLU A 296 7.67 -10.37 12.05
N PRO A 297 6.55 -10.24 11.30
CA PRO A 297 6.42 -10.39 9.85
C PRO A 297 7.32 -9.40 9.09
N GLU A 298 7.71 -9.78 7.87
CA GLU A 298 8.66 -9.03 7.06
C GLU A 298 8.21 -7.60 6.76
N HIS A 299 9.08 -6.64 7.02
CA HIS A 299 8.86 -5.21 6.80
C HIS A 299 10.13 -4.46 6.39
N LEU A 300 11.16 -4.58 7.23
CA LEU A 300 12.44 -3.88 7.02
C LEU A 300 13.20 -4.46 5.83
N ARG A 301 13.17 -5.79 5.69
CA ARG A 301 13.73 -6.48 4.52
C ARG A 301 13.02 -6.07 3.23
N THR A 302 11.70 -5.93 3.25
CA THR A 302 10.95 -5.41 2.08
C THR A 302 11.40 -4.01 1.68
N ILE A 303 11.70 -3.12 2.65
CA ILE A 303 12.23 -1.77 2.37
C ILE A 303 13.63 -1.87 1.75
N ARG A 304 14.52 -2.67 2.36
CA ARG A 304 15.87 -2.92 1.84
C ARG A 304 15.82 -3.43 0.39
N ASP A 305 15.03 -4.46 0.16
CA ASP A 305 14.97 -5.15 -1.12
C ASP A 305 14.42 -4.24 -2.22
N ARG A 306 13.43 -3.41 -1.93
CA ARG A 306 12.94 -2.38 -2.85
C ARG A 306 13.98 -1.33 -3.19
N LEU A 307 14.85 -0.97 -2.25
CA LEU A 307 15.97 -0.06 -2.51
C LEU A 307 17.04 -0.72 -3.36
N LEU A 308 17.42 -1.97 -3.05
CA LEU A 308 18.59 -2.62 -3.64
C LEU A 308 18.28 -3.28 -4.99
N TYR A 309 17.06 -3.79 -5.21
CA TYR A 309 16.67 -4.47 -6.45
C TYR A 309 15.92 -3.57 -7.44
N SER A 310 15.76 -2.27 -7.14
CA SER A 310 15.27 -1.30 -8.11
C SER A 310 16.32 -1.07 -9.22
N GLU A 311 15.86 -0.90 -10.46
CA GLU A 311 16.72 -0.46 -11.58
C GLU A 311 17.42 0.88 -11.28
N GLN A 312 16.81 1.72 -10.42
CA GLN A 312 17.36 3.00 -9.97
C GLN A 312 18.04 2.93 -8.60
N SER A 313 18.41 1.72 -8.12
CA SER A 313 18.94 1.49 -6.77
C SER A 313 19.98 2.52 -6.34
N ARG A 314 21.01 2.74 -7.19
CA ARG A 314 22.08 3.71 -6.89
C ARG A 314 21.54 5.15 -6.75
N ALA A 315 20.62 5.58 -7.60
CA ALA A 315 20.01 6.91 -7.53
C ALA A 315 19.16 7.08 -6.27
N LEU A 316 18.41 6.03 -5.89
CA LEU A 316 17.63 5.99 -4.64
C LEU A 316 18.54 6.10 -3.41
N LEU A 317 19.65 5.36 -3.37
CA LEU A 317 20.62 5.40 -2.27
C LEU A 317 21.29 6.78 -2.15
N LEU A 318 21.70 7.39 -3.26
CA LEU A 318 22.31 8.72 -3.28
C LEU A 318 21.33 9.81 -2.85
N LEU A 319 20.07 9.71 -3.26
CA LEU A 319 19.02 10.61 -2.81
C LEU A 319 18.77 10.46 -1.31
N TYR A 320 18.68 9.22 -0.82
CA TYR A 320 18.49 8.93 0.60
C TYR A 320 19.69 9.41 1.45
N GLN A 321 20.91 9.26 0.96
CA GLN A 321 22.13 9.78 1.58
C GLN A 321 22.06 11.31 1.80
N GLN A 322 21.53 12.05 0.83
CA GLN A 322 21.34 13.49 0.97
C GLN A 322 20.32 13.84 2.06
N ILE A 323 19.24 13.04 2.19
CA ILE A 323 18.24 13.23 3.26
C ILE A 323 18.85 12.93 4.62
N LEU A 324 19.65 11.87 4.75
CA LEU A 324 20.38 11.55 5.99
C LEU A 324 21.36 12.65 6.40
N ALA A 325 22.02 13.28 5.43
CA ALA A 325 22.93 14.42 5.66
C ALA A 325 22.21 15.72 6.02
N GLY A 326 20.88 15.71 6.17
CA GLY A 326 20.07 16.87 6.55
C GLY A 326 19.87 17.90 5.45
N LYS A 327 20.12 17.56 4.17
CA LYS A 327 19.78 18.48 3.07
C LYS A 327 18.27 18.67 2.99
N GLN A 328 17.84 19.91 2.93
CA GLN A 328 16.44 20.26 2.67
C GLN A 328 16.09 19.98 1.21
N LEU A 329 15.36 18.90 0.99
CA LEU A 329 14.91 18.47 -0.32
C LEU A 329 13.39 18.63 -0.41
N LEU A 330 12.95 19.58 -1.22
CA LEU A 330 11.53 19.77 -1.50
C LEU A 330 10.99 18.54 -2.21
N ALA A 331 9.88 18.02 -1.70
CA ALA A 331 9.19 16.90 -2.33
C ALA A 331 8.58 17.34 -3.66
N ASN A 332 9.00 16.73 -4.73
CA ASN A 332 8.50 16.96 -6.08
C ASN A 332 7.95 15.64 -6.69
N ASN A 333 7.57 15.68 -7.95
CA ASN A 333 7.04 14.54 -8.69
C ASN A 333 8.11 13.82 -9.54
N GLU A 334 9.40 14.05 -9.28
CA GLU A 334 10.47 13.29 -9.92
C GLU A 334 10.37 11.81 -9.55
N LEU A 335 10.57 10.95 -10.55
CA LEU A 335 10.40 9.51 -10.41
C LEU A 335 11.21 8.93 -9.25
N THR A 336 12.48 9.33 -9.13
CA THR A 336 13.38 8.85 -8.06
C THR A 336 12.89 9.23 -6.67
N GLN A 337 12.42 10.46 -6.47
CA GLN A 337 11.85 10.88 -5.19
C GLN A 337 10.56 10.11 -4.86
N PHE A 338 9.75 9.87 -5.88
CA PHE A 338 8.51 9.15 -5.70
C PHE A 338 8.76 7.68 -5.39
N GLU A 339 9.65 7.01 -6.13
CA GLU A 339 10.04 5.62 -5.84
C GLU A 339 10.60 5.48 -4.42
N LEU A 340 11.48 6.41 -4.00
CA LEU A 340 11.99 6.40 -2.63
C LEU A 340 10.87 6.52 -1.59
N ARG A 341 9.85 7.34 -1.84
CA ARG A 341 8.67 7.43 -0.96
C ARG A 341 7.84 6.14 -0.94
N LEU A 342 7.72 5.45 -2.08
CA LEU A 342 7.00 4.18 -2.15
C LEU A 342 7.70 3.03 -1.40
N THR A 343 9.01 3.09 -1.20
CA THR A 343 9.68 2.14 -0.29
C THR A 343 9.13 2.27 1.14
N GLY A 344 8.63 3.45 1.49
CA GLY A 344 8.21 3.81 2.83
C GLY A 344 9.33 4.31 3.73
N LEU A 345 10.58 4.33 3.26
CA LEU A 345 11.75 4.77 4.02
C LEU A 345 11.73 6.26 4.31
N VAL A 346 11.17 7.05 3.39
CA VAL A 346 11.01 8.48 3.53
C VAL A 346 9.55 8.89 3.46
N SER A 347 9.23 10.05 4.04
CA SER A 347 7.91 10.67 3.99
C SER A 347 8.03 12.16 3.69
N LYS A 348 6.91 12.76 3.26
CA LYS A 348 6.80 14.20 3.04
C LYS A 348 6.27 14.86 4.31
N VAL A 349 7.02 15.77 4.90
CA VAL A 349 6.62 16.57 6.07
C VAL A 349 6.91 18.03 5.77
N GLY A 350 5.90 18.88 5.89
CA GLY A 350 6.06 20.32 5.61
C GLY A 350 6.51 20.66 4.19
N GLY A 351 6.28 19.77 3.23
CA GLY A 351 6.76 19.94 1.85
C GLY A 351 8.14 19.34 1.57
N GLU A 352 8.87 18.90 2.58
CA GLU A 352 10.21 18.33 2.47
C GLU A 352 10.23 16.82 2.63
N LEU A 353 11.25 16.18 2.07
CA LEU A 353 11.52 14.76 2.27
C LEU A 353 12.33 14.56 3.55
N VAL A 354 11.81 13.69 4.43
CA VAL A 354 12.49 13.32 5.68
C VAL A 354 12.49 11.80 5.84
N VAL A 355 13.43 11.27 6.64
CA VAL A 355 13.37 9.85 7.04
C VAL A 355 12.07 9.59 7.80
N ALA A 356 11.34 8.56 7.42
CA ALA A 356 9.96 8.37 7.86
C ALA A 356 9.80 8.16 9.37
N ASN A 357 10.80 7.60 10.05
CA ASN A 357 10.77 7.40 11.51
C ASN A 357 12.16 7.09 12.08
N PRO A 358 12.36 7.21 13.41
CA PRO A 358 13.62 6.93 14.06
C PRO A 358 14.12 5.48 13.93
N ILE A 359 13.24 4.49 13.82
CA ILE A 359 13.64 3.09 13.62
C ILE A 359 14.40 2.96 12.29
N TYR A 360 13.85 3.51 11.20
CA TYR A 360 14.52 3.46 9.90
C TYR A 360 15.80 4.27 9.87
N HIS A 361 15.83 5.42 10.55
CA HIS A 361 17.04 6.23 10.66
C HIS A 361 18.19 5.48 11.35
N ASN A 362 17.89 4.63 12.35
CA ASN A 362 18.89 3.83 13.04
C ASN A 362 19.37 2.63 12.22
N ILE A 363 18.48 1.99 11.47
CA ILE A 363 18.78 0.78 10.68
C ILE A 363 19.46 1.15 9.36
N PHE A 364 18.82 2.00 8.57
CA PHE A 364 19.30 2.45 7.27
C PHE A 364 20.10 3.76 7.42
N ASN A 365 21.08 3.74 8.33
CA ASN A 365 21.91 4.89 8.65
C ASN A 365 22.99 5.15 7.57
N GLN A 366 23.78 6.21 7.76
CA GLN A 366 24.83 6.59 6.81
C GLN A 366 25.82 5.45 6.53
N ALA A 367 26.25 4.71 7.57
CA ALA A 367 27.19 3.60 7.40
C ALA A 367 26.59 2.47 6.55
N TRP A 368 25.31 2.15 6.74
CA TRP A 368 24.61 1.18 5.91
C TRP A 368 24.54 1.64 4.45
N VAL A 369 24.19 2.91 4.20
CA VAL A 369 24.12 3.45 2.83
C VAL A 369 25.48 3.42 2.14
N ASP A 370 26.54 3.83 2.84
CA ASP A 370 27.91 3.86 2.31
C ASP A 370 28.39 2.44 1.95
N GLN A 371 28.05 1.46 2.79
CA GLN A 371 28.31 0.05 2.51
C GLN A 371 27.60 -0.41 1.24
N GLN A 372 26.31 -0.11 1.08
CA GLN A 372 25.56 -0.52 -0.11
C GLN A 372 26.10 0.17 -1.39
N LEU A 373 26.43 1.44 -1.31
CA LEU A 373 27.02 2.18 -2.44
C LEU A 373 28.38 1.66 -2.85
N SER A 374 29.19 1.14 -1.91
CA SER A 374 30.52 0.56 -2.20
C SER A 374 30.45 -0.78 -2.94
N VAL A 375 29.37 -1.53 -2.76
CA VAL A 375 29.17 -2.84 -3.44
C VAL A 375 28.59 -2.67 -4.84
N GLN A 376 27.91 -1.56 -5.10
CA GLN A 376 27.30 -1.29 -6.40
C GLN A 376 28.34 -0.69 -7.37
N PRO A 377 28.45 -1.21 -8.61
CA PRO A 377 29.37 -0.64 -9.60
C PRO A 377 29.04 0.83 -9.88
N SER A 378 30.08 1.65 -10.02
CA SER A 378 29.91 3.05 -10.43
C SER A 378 29.35 3.12 -11.87
N PRO A 379 28.66 4.22 -12.26
CA PRO A 379 28.18 4.38 -13.64
C PRO A 379 29.30 4.22 -14.68
N ALA A 380 30.55 4.57 -14.33
CA ALA A 380 31.71 4.36 -15.18
C ALA A 380 32.06 2.86 -15.37
N GLU A 381 31.93 2.03 -14.33
CA GLU A 381 32.19 0.61 -14.39
C GLU A 381 31.10 -0.20 -15.08
N SER A 382 29.86 0.27 -15.05
CA SER A 382 28.75 -0.36 -15.78
C SER A 382 28.88 -0.21 -17.30
N VAL A 383 29.42 0.91 -17.77
CA VAL A 383 29.70 1.15 -19.20
C VAL A 383 30.81 0.23 -19.68
N TYR A 384 31.86 -0.02 -18.86
CA TYR A 384 32.94 -0.93 -19.21
C TYR A 384 32.52 -2.41 -19.24
N ARG A 385 31.56 -2.84 -18.42
CA ARG A 385 31.04 -4.21 -18.46
C ARG A 385 30.16 -4.49 -19.68
N THR A 386 29.37 -3.53 -20.13
CA THR A 386 28.56 -3.67 -21.35
C THR A 386 29.39 -3.57 -22.62
N SER A 387 30.43 -2.71 -22.66
CA SER A 387 31.37 -2.64 -23.79
C SER A 387 32.26 -3.89 -23.88
N GLY A 388 32.72 -4.40 -22.74
CA GLY A 388 33.56 -5.60 -22.72
C GLY A 388 32.86 -6.88 -23.16
N VAL A 389 31.55 -7.00 -22.94
CA VAL A 389 30.73 -8.14 -23.44
C VAL A 389 30.49 -8.00 -24.95
N SER A 390 30.26 -6.79 -25.45
CA SER A 390 30.11 -6.53 -26.90
C SER A 390 31.39 -6.88 -27.64
N ASP A 391 32.56 -6.42 -27.16
CA ASP A 391 33.87 -6.72 -27.77
C ASP A 391 34.20 -8.21 -27.74
N LEU A 392 33.75 -8.98 -26.77
CA LEU A 392 33.91 -10.43 -26.70
C LEU A 392 33.02 -11.16 -27.72
N TRP A 393 31.80 -10.72 -27.92
CA TRP A 393 30.92 -11.26 -28.94
C TRP A 393 31.41 -10.96 -30.36
N ASP A 394 31.88 -9.75 -30.62
CA ASP A 394 32.42 -9.35 -31.91
C ASP A 394 33.69 -10.17 -32.29
N ARG A 395 34.59 -10.44 -31.30
CA ARG A 395 35.75 -11.32 -31.51
C ARG A 395 35.38 -12.77 -31.76
N LEU A 396 34.37 -13.31 -31.08
CA LEU A 396 33.86 -14.68 -31.27
C LEU A 396 33.22 -14.87 -32.65
N ILE A 397 32.68 -13.82 -33.26
CA ILE A 397 32.08 -13.85 -34.59
C ILE A 397 33.20 -13.73 -35.66
N GLU A 398 34.26 -12.95 -35.42
CA GLU A 398 35.42 -12.82 -36.34
C GLU A 398 36.28 -14.09 -36.41
N ASP A 399 36.40 -14.84 -35.30
CA ASP A 399 37.16 -16.12 -35.28
C ASP A 399 36.34 -17.32 -35.82
N SER A 400 35.10 -17.11 -36.26
CA SER A 400 34.19 -18.16 -36.79
C SER A 400 33.94 -18.04 -38.30
N ASN A 401 34.61 -17.12 -39.02
CA ASN A 401 34.67 -16.97 -40.47
C ASN A 401 36.12 -17.21 -40.94
#